data_e8f905f75567798dad4570b6a386c302
#
_entry.id   e8f905f75567798dad4570b6a386c302
#
_cell.length_a   1.000
_cell.length_b   1.000
_cell.length_c   1.000
_cell.angle_alpha   90.00
_cell.angle_beta   90.00
_cell.angle_gamma   90.00
#
_symmetry.space_group_name_H-M   'P 1'
#
loop_
_entity.id
_entity.type
_entity.pdbx_description
1 polymer ?
#
loop_
_entity_poly.entity_id
_entity_poly.type
_entity_poly.pdbx_seq_one_letter_code
_entity_poly.pdbx_strand_id
1 'polypeptide(L)' 'MNVTQAEIGKEYIIKSIETQDEELDAFLFSLGCYSGEVITVISHLRGGFVVAIKDARYTIDKQLAEAIII' A
#
# COMPACT_ATOMS: atom_id res chain seq x y z
N MET A 1 1.12 -1.35 -12.13
CA MET A 1 -0.12 -0.79 -11.50
C MET A 1 0.18 -0.51 -10.04
N ASN A 2 -0.57 0.35 -9.40
CA ASN A 2 -0.37 0.68 -7.99
C ASN A 2 -1.63 0.46 -7.18
N VAL A 3 -1.56 0.68 -5.87
CA VAL A 3 -2.67 0.38 -4.95
C VAL A 3 -3.94 1.16 -5.26
N THR A 4 -3.83 2.36 -5.87
CA THR A 4 -5.01 3.14 -6.23
C THR A 4 -5.86 2.43 -7.29
N GLN A 5 -5.30 1.47 -8.01
CA GLN A 5 -5.96 0.74 -9.08
C GLN A 5 -6.40 -0.67 -8.65
N ALA A 6 -6.15 -1.04 -7.42
CA ALA A 6 -6.44 -2.38 -6.91
C ALA A 6 -7.94 -2.60 -6.73
N GLU A 7 -8.39 -3.82 -6.98
CA GLU A 7 -9.76 -4.22 -6.65
C GLU A 7 -9.88 -4.45 -5.14
N ILE A 8 -10.95 -3.94 -4.56
CA ILE A 8 -11.22 -4.13 -3.13
C ILE A 8 -11.42 -5.62 -2.83
N GLY A 9 -10.75 -6.10 -1.80
CA GLY A 9 -10.86 -7.49 -1.34
C GLY A 9 -9.94 -8.47 -2.04
N LYS A 10 -9.25 -8.05 -3.10
CA LYS A 10 -8.33 -8.91 -3.83
C LYS A 10 -6.92 -8.78 -3.26
N GLU A 11 -6.23 -9.90 -3.11
CA GLU A 11 -4.84 -9.92 -2.66
C GLU A 11 -3.89 -9.66 -3.83
N TYR A 12 -2.88 -8.82 -3.58
CA TYR A 12 -1.81 -8.53 -4.55
C TYR A 12 -0.47 -8.71 -3.88
N ILE A 13 0.53 -9.08 -4.68
CA ILE A 13 1.92 -9.13 -4.21
C ILE A 13 2.57 -7.78 -4.52
N ILE A 14 3.15 -7.16 -3.51
CA ILE A 14 3.88 -5.90 -3.69
C ILE A 14 5.13 -6.18 -4.52
N LYS A 15 5.28 -5.46 -5.62
CA LYS A 15 6.46 -5.59 -6.48
C LYS A 15 7.59 -4.68 -6.05
N SER A 16 7.26 -3.44 -5.73
CA SER A 16 8.26 -2.44 -5.32
C SER A 16 7.56 -1.26 -4.67
N ILE A 17 8.37 -0.42 -4.04
CA ILE A 17 7.93 0.89 -3.55
C ILE A 17 8.65 1.92 -4.40
N GLU A 18 7.89 2.75 -5.11
CA GLU A 18 8.45 3.76 -5.99
C GLU A 18 8.16 5.15 -5.47
N THR A 19 9.11 5.69 -4.75
CA THR A 19 9.07 7.06 -4.23
C THR A 19 10.49 7.59 -4.16
N GLN A 20 10.62 8.91 -4.35
CA GLN A 20 11.89 9.59 -4.15
C GLN A 20 12.02 10.14 -2.74
N ASP A 21 10.98 9.95 -1.92
CA ASP A 21 10.94 10.42 -0.54
C ASP A 21 11.36 9.29 0.38
N GLU A 22 12.56 9.42 0.96
CA GLU A 22 13.11 8.40 1.85
C GLU A 22 12.27 8.21 3.12
N GLU A 23 11.60 9.26 3.58
CA GLU A 23 10.75 9.17 4.77
C GLU A 23 9.49 8.35 4.48
N LEU A 24 8.89 8.52 3.30
CA LEU A 24 7.75 7.72 2.88
C LEU A 24 8.15 6.26 2.72
N ASP A 25 9.31 6.01 2.11
CA ASP A 25 9.80 4.66 1.92
C ASP A 25 10.03 3.97 3.26
N ALA A 26 10.69 4.64 4.19
CA ALA A 26 10.93 4.10 5.54
C ALA A 26 9.62 3.88 6.29
N PHE A 27 8.66 4.78 6.15
CA PHE A 27 7.36 4.63 6.78
C PHE A 27 6.63 3.38 6.27
N LEU A 28 6.57 3.21 4.96
CA LEU A 28 5.93 2.03 4.36
C LEU A 28 6.64 0.75 4.77
N PHE A 29 7.96 0.76 4.80
CA PHE A 29 8.73 -0.38 5.26
C PHE A 29 8.38 -0.76 6.71
N SER A 30 8.19 0.24 7.56
CA SER A 30 7.83 0.02 8.96
C SER A 30 6.47 -0.64 9.14
N LEU A 31 5.57 -0.49 8.16
CA LEU A 31 4.25 -1.13 8.16
C LEU A 31 4.32 -2.56 7.63
N GLY A 32 5.46 -3.02 7.15
CA GLY A 32 5.58 -4.30 6.46
C GLY A 32 5.28 -4.21 4.97
N CYS A 33 5.24 -3.00 4.43
CA CYS A 33 4.90 -2.75 3.02
C CYS A 33 6.19 -2.73 2.20
N TYR A 34 6.59 -3.88 1.69
CA TYR A 34 7.79 -4.01 0.87
C TYR A 34 7.64 -5.19 -0.10
N SER A 35 8.57 -5.26 -1.05
CA SER A 35 8.55 -6.25 -2.13
C SER A 35 8.39 -7.68 -1.59
N GLY A 36 7.46 -8.42 -2.19
CA GLY A 36 7.18 -9.80 -1.82
C GLY A 36 6.04 -9.97 -0.81
N GLU A 37 5.64 -8.91 -0.14
CA GLU A 37 4.53 -8.99 0.82
C GLU A 37 3.18 -8.89 0.13
N VAL A 38 2.15 -9.47 0.77
CA VAL A 38 0.78 -9.43 0.27
C VAL A 38 0.08 -8.20 0.82
N ILE A 39 -0.64 -7.49 -0.04
CA ILE A 39 -1.45 -6.35 0.34
C ILE A 39 -2.87 -6.52 -0.21
N THR A 40 -3.86 -6.14 0.59
CA THR A 40 -5.27 -6.16 0.19
C THR A 40 -5.87 -4.79 0.49
N VAL A 41 -6.56 -4.19 -0.47
CA VAL A 41 -7.33 -2.97 -0.23
C VAL A 41 -8.66 -3.37 0.38
N ILE A 42 -8.93 -2.92 1.60
CA ILE A 42 -10.15 -3.25 2.33
C ILE A 42 -11.28 -2.30 1.95
N SER A 43 -10.97 -1.00 1.85
CA SER A 43 -11.97 -0.02 1.46
C SER A 43 -11.32 1.25 0.92
N HIS A 44 -12.11 1.98 0.14
CA HIS A 44 -11.78 3.32 -0.32
C HIS A 44 -12.33 4.34 0.65
N LEU A 45 -11.51 5.32 0.98
CA LEU A 45 -11.92 6.47 1.76
C LEU A 45 -11.78 7.72 0.91
N ARG A 46 -12.37 8.82 1.34
CA ARG A 46 -12.17 10.11 0.68
C ARG A 46 -10.71 10.51 0.90
N GLY A 47 -9.92 10.49 -0.18
CA GLY A 47 -8.51 10.85 -0.15
C GLY A 47 -7.58 9.76 0.36
N GLY A 48 -8.05 8.52 0.51
CA GLY A 48 -7.18 7.45 0.97
C GLY A 48 -7.75 6.06 0.84
N PHE A 49 -7.07 5.11 1.47
CA PHE A 49 -7.39 3.70 1.38
C PHE A 49 -7.12 3.02 2.72
N VAL A 50 -7.98 2.07 3.08
CA VAL A 50 -7.66 1.14 4.17
C VAL A 50 -7.06 -0.11 3.53
N VAL A 51 -5.86 -0.47 3.95
CA VAL A 51 -5.15 -1.64 3.43
C VAL A 51 -4.84 -2.62 4.55
N ALA A 52 -4.81 -3.90 4.21
CA ALA A 52 -4.37 -4.95 5.12
C ALA A 52 -3.00 -5.44 4.65
N ILE A 53 -2.04 -5.44 5.56
CA ILE A 53 -0.70 -5.95 5.32
C ILE A 53 -0.33 -6.80 6.53
N LYS A 54 0.05 -8.07 6.28
CA LYS A 54 0.27 -9.03 7.35
C LYS A 54 -0.99 -9.13 8.21
N ASP A 55 -0.89 -9.00 9.52
CA ASP A 55 -2.04 -9.14 10.42
C ASP A 55 -2.59 -7.78 10.87
N ALA A 56 -2.26 -6.71 10.16
CA ALA A 56 -2.64 -5.36 10.55
C ALA A 56 -3.32 -4.62 9.42
N ARG A 57 -4.11 -3.61 9.79
CA ARG A 57 -4.78 -2.71 8.85
C ARG A 57 -4.30 -1.30 9.08
N TYR A 58 -4.11 -0.59 7.97
CA TYR A 58 -3.60 0.78 8.00
C TYR A 58 -4.43 1.66 7.07
N THR A 59 -4.60 2.91 7.45
CA THR A 59 -5.16 3.93 6.56
C THR A 59 -3.99 4.69 5.94
N ILE A 60 -3.93 4.69 4.63
CA ILE A 60 -2.89 5.41 3.89
C ILE A 60 -3.54 6.42 2.95
N ASP A 61 -2.83 7.50 2.68
CA ASP A 61 -3.33 8.49 1.74
C ASP A 61 -3.04 8.08 0.29
N LYS A 62 -3.54 8.88 -0.64
CA LYS A 62 -3.38 8.60 -2.06
C LYS A 62 -1.91 8.60 -2.47
N GLN A 63 -1.10 9.51 -1.91
CA GLN A 63 0.32 9.60 -2.24
C GLN A 63 1.05 8.31 -1.86
N LEU A 64 0.79 7.77 -0.68
CA LEU A 64 1.36 6.50 -0.25
C LEU A 64 0.88 5.36 -1.15
N ALA A 65 -0.42 5.34 -1.45
CA ALA A 65 -0.99 4.29 -2.30
C ALA A 65 -0.38 4.29 -3.71
N GLU A 66 -0.10 5.46 -4.25
CA GLU A 66 0.53 5.58 -5.57
C GLU A 66 1.97 5.05 -5.57
N ALA A 67 2.66 5.08 -4.44
CA ALA A 67 4.03 4.61 -4.32
C ALA A 67 4.14 3.08 -4.24
N ILE A 68 3.06 2.40 -3.90
CA ILE A 68 3.07 0.94 -3.75
C ILE A 68 2.71 0.30 -5.08
N ILE A 69 3.69 -0.32 -5.71
CA ILE A 69 3.53 -0.98 -7.01
C ILE A 69 3.16 -2.45 -6.80
N ILE A 70 2.10 -2.84 -7.47
CA ILE A 70 1.56 -4.19 -7.36
C ILE A 70 1.41 -4.86 -8.71
#